data_226ac93744eec027920e11c1f488418c
#
_entry.id   226ac93744eec027920e11c1f488418c
#
_cell.length_a   1.000
_cell.length_b   1.000
_cell.length_c   1.000
_cell.angle_alpha   90.00
_cell.angle_beta   90.00
_cell.angle_gamma   90.00
#
_symmetry.space_group_name_H-M   'P 1'
#
loop_
_entity.id
_entity.type
_entity.pdbx_description
1 polymer ?
#
loop_
_entity_poly.entity_id
_entity_poly.type
_entity_poly.pdbx_seq_one_letter_code
_entity_poly.pdbx_strand_id
1 'polypeptide(L)'
;MDFCKNSLYGLSRKRDLSQLIKLKVHNKNKYNIQYKPYIEQKPKRRLIEAPKNELKSIQKRIKKYLDCLDYPNNVFSGIKGRSYIDNAYYHIESNYFVKMDLSKFFPNTSREKIYNFYVKKMKMKSDIAAIISDLSTVDLTNIMTKEIKNFILEKGIKHINHLPSGSPISSILSYLANIDMFNELELLARRNNCIVSFYVDDIIFSSKNRISKSLIKDAEKIITKYGQIVNIAKTKTYTTSDYKKITGCVIYNHELLIPNKTKYKIAKLLKQDNYTTKEINSILGLINNAHLFDRKKYNDLQYKIKNKYINT
;
A
#
# COMPACT_ATOMS: atom_id res chain seq x y z
N MET A 1 -4.47 -14.45 11.98
CA MET A 1 -4.51 -15.00 10.59
C MET A 1 -4.11 -16.45 10.62
N ASP A 2 -4.86 -17.31 9.94
CA ASP A 2 -4.51 -18.73 9.76
C ASP A 2 -3.75 -18.89 8.44
N PHE A 3 -2.48 -19.26 8.54
CA PHE A 3 -1.62 -19.49 7.36
C PHE A 3 -1.68 -20.93 6.84
N CYS A 4 -2.14 -21.89 7.67
CA CYS A 4 -2.06 -23.32 7.37
C CYS A 4 -2.85 -23.74 6.12
N LYS A 5 -3.92 -23.03 5.80
CA LYS A 5 -4.76 -23.31 4.62
C LYS A 5 -4.20 -22.75 3.29
N ASN A 6 -3.10 -22.00 3.35
CA ASN A 6 -2.51 -21.39 2.17
C ASN A 6 -1.62 -22.37 1.41
N SER A 7 -1.73 -22.45 0.09
CA SER A 7 -0.93 -23.35 -0.75
C SER A 7 0.58 -23.12 -0.68
N LEU A 8 1.02 -21.96 -0.19
CA LEU A 8 2.43 -21.66 0.04
C LEU A 8 2.91 -22.12 1.43
N TYR A 9 2.01 -22.53 2.33
CA TYR A 9 2.38 -22.95 3.68
C TYR A 9 3.14 -24.29 3.68
N GLY A 10 4.20 -24.38 4.46
CA GLY A 10 4.97 -25.62 4.64
C GLY A 10 5.73 -26.09 3.40
N LEU A 11 5.90 -25.26 2.36
CA LEU A 11 6.64 -25.66 1.16
C LEU A 11 8.08 -26.08 1.50
N SER A 12 8.42 -27.31 1.09
CA SER A 12 9.73 -27.92 1.39
C SER A 12 10.52 -28.33 0.14
N ARG A 13 9.89 -28.42 -1.05
CA ARG A 13 10.53 -28.87 -2.29
C ARG A 13 10.50 -27.78 -3.37
N LYS A 14 11.62 -27.58 -4.06
CA LYS A 14 11.74 -26.63 -5.18
C LYS A 14 10.76 -26.93 -6.32
N ARG A 15 10.47 -28.20 -6.56
CA ARG A 15 9.53 -28.65 -7.58
C ARG A 15 8.11 -28.09 -7.32
N ASP A 16 7.65 -28.17 -6.07
CA ASP A 16 6.30 -27.71 -5.69
C ASP A 16 6.20 -26.17 -5.86
N LEU A 17 7.19 -25.42 -5.40
CA LEU A 17 7.26 -23.98 -5.64
C LEU A 17 7.24 -23.67 -7.14
N SER A 18 8.06 -24.39 -7.94
CA SER A 18 8.15 -24.19 -9.39
C SER A 18 6.81 -24.43 -10.09
N GLN A 19 6.06 -25.43 -9.68
CA GLN A 19 4.71 -25.71 -10.21
C GLN A 19 3.73 -24.60 -9.86
N LEU A 20 3.69 -24.16 -8.60
CA LEU A 20 2.76 -23.12 -8.13
C LEU A 20 2.98 -21.79 -8.83
N ILE A 21 4.21 -21.34 -8.97
CA ILE A 21 4.52 -20.03 -9.56
C ILE A 21 4.94 -20.10 -11.04
N LYS A 22 4.91 -21.30 -11.66
CA LYS A 22 5.32 -21.59 -13.05
C LYS A 22 6.74 -21.07 -13.34
N LEU A 23 7.69 -21.46 -12.50
CA LEU A 23 9.08 -21.00 -12.56
C LEU A 23 10.02 -22.15 -12.91
N LYS A 24 10.95 -21.95 -13.87
CA LYS A 24 12.12 -22.80 -14.03
C LYS A 24 13.23 -22.30 -13.09
N VAL A 25 13.43 -22.97 -11.95
CA VAL A 25 14.25 -22.50 -10.81
C VAL A 25 15.77 -22.52 -11.06
N HIS A 26 16.25 -22.53 -12.28
CA HIS A 26 17.67 -22.74 -12.56
C HIS A 26 18.58 -21.51 -12.51
N ASN A 27 18.05 -20.27 -12.37
CA ASN A 27 18.93 -19.10 -12.42
C ASN A 27 18.39 -17.89 -11.62
N LYS A 28 18.80 -17.76 -10.34
CA LYS A 28 18.39 -16.69 -9.42
C LYS A 28 18.78 -15.29 -9.94
N ASN A 29 19.97 -15.14 -10.50
CA ASN A 29 20.52 -13.86 -10.97
C ASN A 29 19.75 -13.31 -12.16
N LYS A 30 19.08 -14.17 -12.95
CA LYS A 30 18.27 -13.78 -14.10
C LYS A 30 17.13 -12.82 -13.71
N TYR A 31 16.58 -12.94 -12.51
CA TYR A 31 15.38 -12.17 -12.13
C TYR A 31 15.72 -10.80 -11.58
N ASN A 32 16.85 -10.61 -10.93
CA ASN A 32 17.28 -9.28 -10.48
C ASN A 32 17.50 -8.31 -11.65
N ILE A 33 17.98 -8.82 -12.79
CA ILE A 33 18.18 -8.05 -14.04
C ILE A 33 16.83 -7.51 -14.61
N GLN A 34 15.70 -8.11 -14.22
CA GLN A 34 14.38 -7.68 -14.66
C GLN A 34 13.85 -6.45 -13.92
N TYR A 35 14.55 -5.93 -12.91
CA TYR A 35 14.30 -4.61 -12.37
C TYR A 35 15.02 -3.55 -13.19
N LYS A 36 14.32 -2.47 -13.49
CA LYS A 36 14.91 -1.26 -14.06
C LYS A 36 14.56 -0.08 -13.14
N PRO A 37 15.36 0.13 -12.08
CA PRO A 37 15.11 1.20 -11.15
C PRO A 37 15.33 2.57 -11.83
N TYR A 38 14.46 3.54 -11.49
CA TYR A 38 14.57 4.92 -11.95
C TYR A 38 13.98 5.87 -10.90
N ILE A 39 14.38 7.15 -11.00
CA ILE A 39 13.84 8.19 -10.10
C ILE A 39 12.72 8.93 -10.84
N GLU A 40 11.50 8.78 -10.32
CA GLU A 40 10.36 9.58 -10.74
C GLU A 40 10.47 10.98 -10.14
N GLN A 41 10.37 12.04 -10.97
CA GLN A 41 10.58 13.41 -10.51
C GLN A 41 9.30 14.08 -9.99
N LYS A 42 8.13 13.76 -10.55
CA LYS A 42 6.85 14.41 -10.21
C LYS A 42 5.78 13.36 -9.84
N PRO A 43 4.85 13.67 -8.93
CA PRO A 43 4.70 14.93 -8.14
C PRO A 43 5.68 15.04 -6.98
N LYS A 44 6.36 13.97 -6.60
CA LYS A 44 7.44 13.89 -5.61
C LYS A 44 8.52 12.96 -6.14
N ARG A 45 9.77 13.34 -5.89
CA ARG A 45 10.94 12.53 -6.22
C ARG A 45 10.89 11.20 -5.47
N ARG A 46 10.83 10.07 -6.21
CA ARG A 46 10.69 8.71 -5.68
C ARG A 46 11.55 7.73 -6.45
N LEU A 47 12.14 6.77 -5.76
CA LEU A 47 12.75 5.60 -6.40
C LEU A 47 11.64 4.61 -6.75
N ILE A 48 11.54 4.27 -8.04
CA ILE A 48 10.61 3.27 -8.58
C ILE A 48 11.41 2.07 -9.05
N GLU A 49 11.03 0.88 -8.60
CA GLU A 49 11.70 -0.39 -8.83
C GLU A 49 10.71 -1.41 -9.35
N ALA A 50 10.03 -1.04 -10.44
CA ALA A 50 9.00 -1.90 -11.00
C ALA A 50 9.61 -3.12 -11.69
N PRO A 51 9.17 -4.35 -11.37
CA PRO A 51 9.58 -5.56 -12.07
C PRO A 51 8.98 -5.58 -13.47
N LYS A 52 9.71 -6.13 -14.43
CA LYS A 52 9.27 -6.28 -15.83
C LYS A 52 9.05 -7.74 -16.19
N ASN A 53 8.31 -7.95 -17.28
CA ASN A 53 8.19 -9.23 -17.98
C ASN A 53 7.85 -10.42 -17.06
N GLU A 54 8.71 -11.43 -17.10
CA GLU A 54 8.56 -12.70 -16.41
C GLU A 54 8.47 -12.52 -14.88
N LEU A 55 9.34 -11.70 -14.27
CA LEU A 55 9.35 -11.46 -12.84
C LEU A 55 8.03 -10.85 -12.35
N LYS A 56 7.47 -9.87 -13.08
CA LYS A 56 6.15 -9.29 -12.76
C LYS A 56 5.05 -10.36 -12.78
N SER A 57 5.11 -11.29 -13.74
CA SER A 57 4.16 -12.38 -13.85
C SER A 57 4.29 -13.38 -12.70
N ILE A 58 5.52 -13.70 -12.28
CA ILE A 58 5.80 -14.54 -11.12
C ILE A 58 5.25 -13.89 -9.84
N GLN A 59 5.56 -12.61 -9.63
CA GLN A 59 5.07 -11.87 -8.46
C GLN A 59 3.54 -11.79 -8.41
N LYS A 60 2.86 -11.64 -9.55
CA LYS A 60 1.38 -11.73 -9.62
C LYS A 60 0.86 -13.12 -9.20
N ARG A 61 1.58 -14.21 -9.55
CA ARG A 61 1.19 -15.57 -9.12
C ARG A 61 1.40 -15.75 -7.63
N ILE A 62 2.53 -15.30 -7.08
CA ILE A 62 2.77 -15.32 -5.62
C ILE A 62 1.66 -14.53 -4.91
N LYS A 63 1.36 -13.31 -5.41
CA LYS A 63 0.28 -12.48 -4.87
C LYS A 63 -1.05 -13.21 -4.84
N LYS A 64 -1.42 -13.93 -5.91
CA LYS A 64 -2.67 -14.69 -5.97
C LYS A 64 -2.84 -15.67 -4.81
N TYR A 65 -1.75 -16.34 -4.39
CA TYR A 65 -1.79 -17.22 -3.21
C TYR A 65 -1.89 -16.43 -1.90
N LEU A 66 -1.15 -15.33 -1.78
CA LEU A 66 -1.24 -14.47 -0.60
C LEU A 66 -2.62 -13.80 -0.48
N ASP A 67 -3.28 -13.46 -1.59
CA ASP A 67 -4.65 -12.92 -1.60
C ASP A 67 -5.72 -13.88 -1.03
N CYS A 68 -5.40 -15.19 -0.94
CA CYS A 68 -6.28 -16.20 -0.34
C CYS A 68 -6.19 -16.26 1.19
N LEU A 69 -5.31 -15.48 1.83
CA LEU A 69 -5.25 -15.41 3.28
C LEU A 69 -6.45 -14.62 3.84
N ASP A 70 -6.92 -15.02 5.01
CA ASP A 70 -7.99 -14.32 5.72
C ASP A 70 -7.41 -13.12 6.49
N TYR A 71 -7.51 -11.95 5.88
CA TYR A 71 -6.99 -10.70 6.43
C TYR A 71 -7.96 -10.07 7.43
N PRO A 72 -7.47 -9.53 8.57
CA PRO A 72 -8.30 -8.76 9.49
C PRO A 72 -9.06 -7.63 8.77
N ASN A 73 -10.26 -7.31 9.28
CA ASN A 73 -11.13 -6.30 8.66
C ASN A 73 -10.58 -4.88 8.69
N ASN A 74 -9.56 -4.62 9.48
CA ASN A 74 -8.88 -3.34 9.61
C ASN A 74 -7.66 -3.17 8.66
N VAL A 75 -7.42 -4.13 7.76
CA VAL A 75 -6.33 -4.08 6.77
C VAL A 75 -6.92 -3.86 5.38
N PHE A 76 -6.55 -2.77 4.72
CA PHE A 76 -7.19 -2.36 3.45
C PHE A 76 -6.27 -2.34 2.25
N SER A 77 -4.95 -2.35 2.43
CA SER A 77 -4.02 -2.19 1.34
C SER A 77 -3.69 -3.49 0.61
N GLY A 78 -3.81 -3.45 -0.70
CA GLY A 78 -3.40 -4.55 -1.58
C GLY A 78 -4.32 -5.77 -1.55
N ILE A 79 -5.42 -5.74 -0.80
CA ILE A 79 -6.39 -6.83 -0.62
C ILE A 79 -7.52 -6.65 -1.62
N LYS A 80 -7.86 -7.75 -2.31
CA LYS A 80 -8.95 -7.77 -3.27
C LYS A 80 -10.28 -7.45 -2.59
N GLY A 81 -11.07 -6.55 -3.20
CA GLY A 81 -12.39 -6.14 -2.69
C GLY A 81 -12.35 -5.08 -1.59
N ARG A 82 -11.16 -4.61 -1.17
CA ARG A 82 -10.99 -3.52 -0.20
C ARG A 82 -10.33 -2.31 -0.85
N SER A 83 -10.88 -1.14 -0.59
CA SER A 83 -10.45 0.13 -1.17
C SER A 83 -10.02 1.15 -0.12
N TYR A 84 -9.45 2.26 -0.58
CA TYR A 84 -9.13 3.41 0.27
C TYR A 84 -10.40 4.10 0.83
N ILE A 85 -11.54 3.93 0.16
CA ILE A 85 -12.84 4.42 0.61
C ILE A 85 -13.33 3.58 1.78
N ASP A 86 -13.23 2.24 1.68
CA ASP A 86 -13.59 1.33 2.77
C ASP A 86 -12.76 1.61 4.01
N ASN A 87 -11.47 1.93 3.82
CA ASN A 87 -10.59 2.34 4.90
C ASN A 87 -11.08 3.64 5.58
N ALA A 88 -11.51 4.64 4.83
CA ALA A 88 -12.05 5.87 5.41
C ALA A 88 -13.41 5.60 6.07
N TYR A 89 -14.27 4.80 5.43
CA TYR A 89 -15.59 4.44 5.96
C TYR A 89 -15.50 3.65 7.26
N TYR A 90 -14.47 2.82 7.43
CA TYR A 90 -14.21 2.08 8.68
C TYR A 90 -14.14 2.98 9.93
N HIS A 91 -13.79 4.25 9.75
CA HIS A 91 -13.66 5.25 10.79
C HIS A 91 -14.81 6.26 10.86
N ILE A 92 -15.88 6.08 10.07
CA ILE A 92 -16.93 7.11 9.88
C ILE A 92 -17.61 7.55 11.18
N GLU A 93 -17.79 6.63 12.13
CA GLU A 93 -18.45 6.85 13.41
C GLU A 93 -17.55 7.50 14.47
N SER A 94 -16.31 7.81 14.14
CA SER A 94 -15.34 8.36 15.07
C SER A 94 -15.27 9.89 15.00
N ASN A 95 -14.98 10.53 16.13
CA ASN A 95 -14.85 11.96 16.26
C ASN A 95 -13.39 12.44 16.25
N TYR A 96 -12.51 11.69 16.86
CA TYR A 96 -11.09 12.02 17.06
C TYR A 96 -10.22 11.05 16.28
N PHE A 97 -9.16 11.57 15.63
CA PHE A 97 -8.29 10.76 14.80
C PHE A 97 -6.82 11.09 15.06
N VAL A 98 -5.99 10.07 14.93
CA VAL A 98 -4.53 10.18 14.80
C VAL A 98 -4.15 9.44 13.53
N LYS A 99 -3.61 10.17 12.56
CA LYS A 99 -3.05 9.62 11.35
C LYS A 99 -1.53 9.64 11.44
N MET A 100 -0.89 8.48 11.26
CA MET A 100 0.57 8.32 11.21
C MET A 100 0.97 7.78 9.84
N ASP A 101 2.11 8.24 9.29
CA ASP A 101 2.67 7.82 8.00
C ASP A 101 4.04 7.17 8.27
N LEU A 102 4.28 6.00 7.69
CA LEU A 102 5.57 5.33 7.81
C LEU A 102 6.53 5.84 6.73
N SER A 103 7.68 6.35 7.16
CA SER A 103 8.71 6.81 6.24
C SER A 103 9.44 5.63 5.59
N LYS A 104 9.58 5.65 4.27
CA LYS A 104 10.35 4.62 3.52
C LYS A 104 9.89 3.20 3.83
N PHE A 105 8.56 2.96 3.94
CA PHE A 105 8.01 1.70 4.43
C PHE A 105 8.50 0.48 3.63
N PHE A 106 8.49 0.56 2.29
CA PHE A 106 9.00 -0.52 1.46
C PHE A 106 10.53 -0.71 1.59
N PRO A 107 11.37 0.33 1.46
CA PRO A 107 12.81 0.20 1.69
C PRO A 107 13.19 -0.28 3.10
N ASN A 108 12.41 0.03 4.13
CA ASN A 108 12.63 -0.47 5.49
C ASN A 108 12.07 -1.90 5.70
N THR A 109 11.37 -2.45 4.71
CA THR A 109 10.98 -3.87 4.70
C THR A 109 12.04 -4.64 3.94
N SER A 110 13.12 -5.00 4.64
CA SER A 110 14.28 -5.68 4.07
C SER A 110 13.95 -7.10 3.58
N ARG A 111 14.81 -7.64 2.70
CA ARG A 111 14.76 -9.05 2.28
C ARG A 111 14.74 -10.01 3.47
N GLU A 112 15.48 -9.70 4.52
CA GLU A 112 15.52 -10.52 5.73
C GLU A 112 14.15 -10.61 6.42
N LYS A 113 13.41 -9.50 6.52
CA LYS A 113 12.03 -9.51 7.06
C LYS A 113 11.11 -10.38 6.21
N ILE A 114 11.22 -10.30 4.88
CA ILE A 114 10.45 -11.13 3.95
C ILE A 114 10.81 -12.62 4.12
N TYR A 115 12.11 -12.93 4.23
CA TYR A 115 12.58 -14.29 4.49
C TYR A 115 12.05 -14.83 5.82
N ASN A 116 12.14 -14.02 6.89
CA ASN A 116 11.62 -14.39 8.20
C ASN A 116 10.10 -14.63 8.20
N PHE A 117 9.34 -13.86 7.43
CA PHE A 117 7.92 -14.12 7.23
C PHE A 117 7.68 -15.50 6.61
N TYR A 118 8.37 -15.82 5.51
CA TYR A 118 8.20 -17.12 4.84
C TYR A 118 8.66 -18.30 5.72
N VAL A 119 9.75 -18.18 6.45
CA VAL A 119 10.22 -19.25 7.36
C VAL A 119 9.34 -19.37 8.60
N LYS A 120 9.10 -18.25 9.30
CA LYS A 120 8.47 -18.29 10.64
C LYS A 120 6.94 -18.39 10.59
N LYS A 121 6.29 -17.65 9.68
CA LYS A 121 4.83 -17.61 9.57
C LYS A 121 4.31 -18.63 8.55
N MET A 122 4.94 -18.72 7.39
CA MET A 122 4.54 -19.67 6.34
C MET A 122 5.16 -21.06 6.50
N LYS A 123 6.05 -21.26 7.49
CA LYS A 123 6.72 -22.56 7.79
C LYS A 123 7.41 -23.19 6.59
N MET A 124 7.89 -22.37 5.64
CA MET A 124 8.65 -22.86 4.49
C MET A 124 10.04 -23.33 4.90
N LYS A 125 10.57 -24.32 4.18
CA LYS A 125 11.98 -24.70 4.29
C LYS A 125 12.88 -23.54 3.86
N SER A 126 14.02 -23.38 4.52
CA SER A 126 14.92 -22.22 4.38
C SER A 126 15.35 -21.92 2.94
N ASP A 127 15.66 -22.96 2.16
CA ASP A 127 16.07 -22.83 0.75
C ASP A 127 14.90 -22.34 -0.15
N ILE A 128 13.69 -22.79 0.14
CA ILE A 128 12.47 -22.34 -0.56
C ILE A 128 12.12 -20.91 -0.19
N ALA A 129 12.17 -20.58 1.10
CA ALA A 129 11.97 -19.23 1.60
C ALA A 129 12.98 -18.23 1.02
N ALA A 130 14.24 -18.65 0.85
CA ALA A 130 15.26 -17.82 0.21
C ALA A 130 14.90 -17.51 -1.26
N ILE A 131 14.48 -18.52 -2.02
CA ILE A 131 14.11 -18.34 -3.43
C ILE A 131 12.91 -17.37 -3.58
N ILE A 132 11.84 -17.59 -2.82
CA ILE A 132 10.65 -16.75 -2.92
C ILE A 132 10.91 -15.31 -2.42
N SER A 133 11.82 -15.14 -1.45
CA SER A 133 12.26 -13.83 -0.99
C SER A 133 13.04 -13.08 -2.07
N ASP A 134 13.98 -13.75 -2.77
CA ASP A 134 14.72 -13.17 -3.89
C ASP A 134 13.80 -12.75 -5.05
N LEU A 135 12.72 -13.49 -5.30
CA LEU A 135 11.71 -13.17 -6.30
C LEU A 135 10.80 -12.01 -5.86
N SER A 136 10.71 -11.74 -4.58
CA SER A 136 9.82 -10.73 -3.98
C SER A 136 10.52 -9.41 -3.70
N THR A 137 11.84 -9.38 -3.65
CA THR A 137 12.66 -8.21 -3.29
C THR A 137 13.56 -7.78 -4.44
N VAL A 138 13.96 -6.53 -4.44
CA VAL A 138 14.98 -5.98 -5.34
C VAL A 138 16.33 -5.95 -4.61
N ASP A 139 17.39 -6.37 -5.30
CA ASP A 139 18.77 -6.15 -4.87
C ASP A 139 19.41 -5.10 -5.78
N LEU A 140 19.67 -3.93 -5.23
CA LEU A 140 20.22 -2.80 -5.98
C LEU A 140 21.74 -2.88 -6.20
N THR A 141 22.44 -3.83 -5.59
CA THR A 141 23.91 -3.91 -5.58
C THR A 141 24.50 -3.75 -6.99
N ASN A 142 23.98 -4.48 -7.97
CA ASN A 142 24.53 -4.55 -9.33
C ASN A 142 23.72 -3.80 -10.37
N ILE A 143 22.64 -3.11 -9.99
CA ILE A 143 21.72 -2.45 -10.93
C ILE A 143 21.53 -0.95 -10.66
N MET A 144 22.15 -0.42 -9.58
CA MET A 144 22.01 1.01 -9.28
C MET A 144 22.99 1.86 -10.08
N THR A 145 22.46 2.93 -10.67
CA THR A 145 23.23 3.98 -11.29
C THR A 145 23.81 4.95 -10.26
N LYS A 146 24.75 5.83 -10.66
CA LYS A 146 25.29 6.90 -9.82
C LYS A 146 24.17 7.79 -9.25
N GLU A 147 23.16 8.11 -10.08
CA GLU A 147 22.01 8.91 -9.67
C GLU A 147 21.20 8.23 -8.56
N ILE A 148 20.92 6.92 -8.70
CA ILE A 148 20.20 6.12 -7.71
C ILE A 148 21.00 6.03 -6.41
N LYS A 149 22.32 5.82 -6.49
CA LYS A 149 23.20 5.80 -5.32
C LYS A 149 23.12 7.10 -4.54
N ASN A 150 23.21 8.23 -5.22
CA ASN A 150 23.08 9.55 -4.62
C ASN A 150 21.71 9.75 -3.95
N PHE A 151 20.63 9.31 -4.61
CA PHE A 151 19.27 9.37 -4.07
C PHE A 151 19.12 8.51 -2.79
N ILE A 152 19.68 7.30 -2.78
CA ILE A 152 19.66 6.40 -1.62
C ILE A 152 20.35 7.07 -0.42
N LEU A 153 21.52 7.69 -0.65
CA LEU A 153 22.26 8.43 0.39
C LEU A 153 21.46 9.64 0.87
N GLU A 154 20.96 10.48 -0.04
CA GLU A 154 20.14 11.66 0.27
C GLU A 154 18.92 11.30 1.12
N LYS A 155 18.25 10.21 0.79
CA LYS A 155 17.06 9.74 1.52
C LYS A 155 17.39 8.90 2.75
N GLY A 156 18.65 8.52 2.97
CA GLY A 156 19.05 7.64 4.08
C GLY A 156 18.31 6.29 4.02
N ILE A 157 18.25 5.66 2.84
CA ILE A 157 17.72 4.31 2.67
C ILE A 157 18.80 3.34 3.15
N LYS A 158 18.46 2.54 4.18
CA LYS A 158 19.44 1.68 4.85
C LYS A 158 19.65 0.34 4.17
N HIS A 159 18.61 -0.20 3.56
CA HIS A 159 18.66 -1.55 2.95
C HIS A 159 18.65 -1.42 1.43
N ILE A 160 19.69 -1.92 0.78
CA ILE A 160 19.79 -2.01 -0.70
C ILE A 160 19.11 -3.26 -1.25
N ASN A 161 18.82 -4.23 -0.38
CA ASN A 161 18.00 -5.40 -0.71
C ASN A 161 16.71 -5.33 0.12
N HIS A 162 15.61 -4.97 -0.53
CA HIS A 162 14.36 -4.62 0.13
C HIS A 162 13.14 -4.84 -0.77
N LEU A 163 11.96 -4.62 -0.22
CA LEU A 163 10.70 -4.71 -0.93
C LEU A 163 10.58 -3.57 -1.96
N PRO A 164 10.41 -3.86 -3.26
CA PRO A 164 10.49 -2.85 -4.32
C PRO A 164 9.25 -1.94 -4.38
N SER A 165 9.48 -0.67 -4.68
CA SER A 165 8.40 0.26 -5.00
C SER A 165 7.91 0.04 -6.44
N GLY A 166 6.59 -0.18 -6.61
CA GLY A 166 5.98 -0.45 -7.92
C GLY A 166 5.81 -1.93 -8.28
N SER A 167 6.11 -2.85 -7.38
CA SER A 167 5.82 -4.27 -7.55
C SER A 167 4.37 -4.61 -7.17
N PRO A 168 3.72 -5.56 -7.88
CA PRO A 168 2.35 -5.97 -7.59
C PRO A 168 2.18 -6.66 -6.23
N ILE A 169 3.27 -7.17 -5.63
CA ILE A 169 3.24 -7.90 -4.36
C ILE A 169 3.55 -7.01 -3.15
N SER A 170 4.14 -5.82 -3.36
CA SER A 170 4.73 -5.04 -2.28
C SER A 170 3.74 -4.61 -1.21
N SER A 171 2.55 -4.15 -1.59
CA SER A 171 1.56 -3.70 -0.62
C SER A 171 1.12 -4.80 0.35
N ILE A 172 0.86 -5.99 -0.16
CA ILE A 172 0.40 -7.12 0.68
C ILE A 172 1.56 -7.69 1.50
N LEU A 173 2.73 -7.82 0.89
CA LEU A 173 3.89 -8.43 1.53
C LEU A 173 4.52 -7.52 2.58
N SER A 174 4.41 -6.19 2.43
CA SER A 174 4.83 -5.24 3.46
C SER A 174 4.01 -5.37 4.74
N TYR A 175 2.71 -5.63 4.63
CA TYR A 175 1.87 -5.93 5.79
C TYR A 175 2.28 -7.27 6.43
N LEU A 176 2.36 -8.34 5.63
CA LEU A 176 2.65 -9.69 6.13
C LEU A 176 4.03 -9.80 6.81
N ALA A 177 5.04 -9.15 6.26
CA ALA A 177 6.39 -9.14 6.83
C ALA A 177 6.52 -8.32 8.12
N ASN A 178 5.60 -7.39 8.36
CA ASN A 178 5.53 -6.58 9.58
C ASN A 178 4.29 -6.92 10.44
N ILE A 179 3.69 -8.11 10.27
CA ILE A 179 2.42 -8.48 10.90
C ILE A 179 2.46 -8.37 12.43
N ASP A 180 3.58 -8.70 13.05
CA ASP A 180 3.71 -8.64 14.51
C ASP A 180 3.67 -7.18 15.01
N MET A 181 4.23 -6.24 14.25
CA MET A 181 4.10 -4.81 14.51
C MET A 181 2.64 -4.36 14.44
N PHE A 182 1.92 -4.75 13.40
CA PHE A 182 0.51 -4.37 13.22
C PHE A 182 -0.38 -4.99 14.30
N ASN A 183 -0.10 -6.22 14.73
CA ASN A 183 -0.81 -6.86 15.84
C ASN A 183 -0.57 -6.11 17.17
N GLU A 184 0.65 -5.67 17.47
CA GLU A 184 0.92 -4.86 18.67
C GLU A 184 0.23 -3.49 18.62
N LEU A 185 0.16 -2.86 17.44
CA LEU A 185 -0.57 -1.59 17.25
C LEU A 185 -2.08 -1.78 17.43
N GLU A 186 -2.64 -2.90 16.98
CA GLU A 186 -4.04 -3.23 17.22
C GLU A 186 -4.32 -3.44 18.70
N LEU A 187 -3.45 -4.13 19.43
CA LEU A 187 -3.57 -4.29 20.90
C LEU A 187 -3.48 -2.94 21.60
N LEU A 188 -2.57 -2.05 21.17
CA LEU A 188 -2.48 -0.69 21.70
C LEU A 188 -3.78 0.09 21.48
N ALA A 189 -4.36 0.02 20.28
CA ALA A 189 -5.62 0.66 19.97
C ALA A 189 -6.75 0.19 20.89
N ARG A 190 -6.91 -1.12 21.03
CA ARG A 190 -7.94 -1.72 21.92
C ARG A 190 -7.80 -1.26 23.37
N ARG A 191 -6.57 -1.22 23.91
CA ARG A 191 -6.29 -0.75 25.29
C ARG A 191 -6.65 0.73 25.51
N ASN A 192 -6.68 1.52 24.43
CA ASN A 192 -7.02 2.95 24.47
C ASN A 192 -8.45 3.25 23.97
N ASN A 193 -9.33 2.25 23.86
CA ASN A 193 -10.67 2.37 23.30
C ASN A 193 -10.70 3.06 21.93
N CYS A 194 -9.71 2.74 21.08
CA CYS A 194 -9.59 3.18 19.70
C CYS A 194 -9.79 2.02 18.75
N ILE A 195 -10.29 2.31 17.56
CA ILE A 195 -10.12 1.43 16.40
C ILE A 195 -8.87 1.86 15.62
N VAL A 196 -8.24 0.93 14.93
CA VAL A 196 -7.06 1.19 14.10
C VAL A 196 -7.22 0.52 12.75
N SER A 197 -6.77 1.20 11.69
CA SER A 197 -6.68 0.62 10.35
C SER A 197 -5.31 0.81 9.72
N PHE A 198 -5.02 -0.04 8.72
CA PHE A 198 -3.75 -0.10 8.03
C PHE A 198 -3.95 -0.02 6.52
N TYR A 199 -3.36 1.01 5.90
CA TYR A 199 -3.39 1.20 4.45
C TYR A 199 -1.99 1.51 3.94
N VAL A 200 -1.23 0.50 3.52
CA VAL A 200 0.20 0.55 3.16
C VAL A 200 1.03 1.15 4.30
N ASP A 201 1.47 2.39 4.12
CA ASP A 201 2.27 3.20 5.04
C ASP A 201 1.42 4.11 5.95
N ASP A 202 0.11 4.23 5.70
CA ASP A 202 -0.82 4.97 6.55
C ASP A 202 -1.37 4.09 7.68
N ILE A 203 -1.23 4.55 8.93
CA ILE A 203 -1.82 3.97 10.14
C ILE A 203 -2.78 4.99 10.71
N ILE A 204 -4.04 4.60 10.94
CA ILE A 204 -5.09 5.51 11.39
C ILE A 204 -5.70 4.95 12.66
N PHE A 205 -5.54 5.68 13.76
CA PHE A 205 -6.30 5.44 14.99
C PHE A 205 -7.48 6.40 15.04
N SER A 206 -8.64 5.92 15.47
CA SER A 206 -9.77 6.79 15.71
C SER A 206 -10.62 6.33 16.89
N SER A 207 -11.37 7.27 17.49
CA SER A 207 -12.23 7.02 18.64
C SER A 207 -13.37 8.03 18.69
N LYS A 208 -14.45 7.68 19.38
CA LYS A 208 -15.52 8.62 19.74
C LYS A 208 -15.03 9.64 20.77
N ASN A 209 -14.09 9.26 21.62
CA ASN A 209 -13.51 10.07 22.68
C ASN A 209 -12.13 10.60 22.30
N ARG A 210 -11.67 11.63 23.01
CA ARG A 210 -10.35 12.25 22.79
C ARG A 210 -9.23 11.21 22.94
N ILE A 211 -8.36 11.14 21.95
CA ILE A 211 -7.20 10.23 21.94
C ILE A 211 -6.05 10.87 22.72
N SER A 212 -5.45 10.09 23.63
CA SER A 212 -4.31 10.54 24.44
C SER A 212 -3.06 10.74 23.59
N LYS A 213 -2.25 11.76 23.92
CA LYS A 213 -0.92 11.96 23.32
C LYS A 213 0.05 10.81 23.63
N SER A 214 -0.17 10.06 24.73
CA SER A 214 0.63 8.88 25.06
C SER A 214 0.48 7.77 24.02
N LEU A 215 -0.70 7.58 23.43
CA LEU A 215 -0.93 6.60 22.38
C LEU A 215 0.01 6.83 21.19
N ILE A 216 0.24 8.09 20.77
CA ILE A 216 1.14 8.41 19.66
C ILE A 216 2.58 7.99 19.98
N LYS A 217 3.05 8.30 21.20
CA LYS A 217 4.40 7.92 21.67
C LYS A 217 4.58 6.42 21.77
N ASP A 218 3.57 5.72 22.26
CA ASP A 218 3.61 4.25 22.40
C ASP A 218 3.52 3.55 21.04
N ALA A 219 2.70 4.07 20.10
CA ALA A 219 2.70 3.60 18.72
C ALA A 219 4.05 3.81 18.04
N GLU A 220 4.71 4.96 18.25
CA GLU A 220 6.04 5.25 17.71
C GLU A 220 7.10 4.27 18.26
N LYS A 221 7.07 3.97 19.58
CA LYS A 221 7.96 2.95 20.18
C LYS A 221 7.77 1.57 19.55
N ILE A 222 6.51 1.14 19.37
CA ILE A 222 6.20 -0.14 18.70
C ILE A 222 6.77 -0.13 17.29
N ILE A 223 6.47 0.89 16.48
CA ILE A 223 6.93 1.01 15.09
C ILE A 223 8.46 0.93 15.01
N THR A 224 9.16 1.68 15.90
CA THR A 224 10.62 1.71 15.96
C THR A 224 11.22 0.37 16.39
N LYS A 225 10.61 -0.32 17.36
CA LYS A 225 10.99 -1.68 17.79
C LYS A 225 11.07 -2.66 16.61
N TYR A 226 10.18 -2.51 15.63
CA TYR A 226 10.16 -3.34 14.42
C TYR A 226 10.99 -2.76 13.26
N GLY A 227 11.83 -1.74 13.52
CA GLY A 227 12.73 -1.15 12.52
C GLY A 227 12.02 -0.35 11.44
N GLN A 228 10.79 0.10 11.69
CA GLN A 228 10.10 1.08 10.86
C GLN A 228 10.26 2.49 11.44
N ILE A 229 9.96 3.51 10.64
CA ILE A 229 10.18 4.91 11.02
C ILE A 229 8.91 5.69 10.79
N VAL A 230 8.43 6.38 11.83
CA VAL A 230 7.29 7.30 11.71
C VAL A 230 7.72 8.61 11.07
N ASN A 231 6.94 9.09 10.12
CA ASN A 231 7.12 10.44 9.58
C ASN A 231 6.39 11.45 10.48
N ILE A 232 7.10 11.99 11.45
CA ILE A 232 6.55 12.92 12.44
C ILE A 232 5.91 14.14 11.75
N ALA A 233 6.55 14.70 10.71
CA ALA A 233 6.03 15.86 9.98
C ALA A 233 4.69 15.61 9.28
N LYS A 234 4.35 14.36 9.01
CA LYS A 234 3.06 13.96 8.42
C LYS A 234 2.07 13.40 9.43
N THR A 235 2.48 13.14 10.66
CA THR A 235 1.58 12.73 11.74
C THR A 235 0.60 13.85 12.03
N LYS A 236 -0.70 13.53 12.01
CA LYS A 236 -1.78 14.50 12.22
C LYS A 236 -2.78 13.99 13.24
N THR A 237 -3.23 14.90 14.07
CA THR A 237 -4.37 14.70 14.96
C THR A 237 -5.54 15.51 14.46
N TYR A 238 -6.75 14.96 14.59
CA TYR A 238 -7.98 15.65 14.21
C TYR A 238 -8.99 15.56 15.38
N THR A 239 -9.73 16.64 15.54
CA THR A 239 -10.81 16.79 16.52
C THR A 239 -12.18 16.74 15.82
N THR A 240 -13.25 16.91 16.55
CA THR A 240 -14.65 16.90 16.06
C THR A 240 -14.86 17.90 14.92
N SER A 241 -14.33 19.12 15.05
CA SER A 241 -14.54 20.23 14.10
C SER A 241 -13.67 20.16 12.84
N ASP A 242 -12.70 19.23 12.78
CA ASP A 242 -11.74 19.17 11.67
C ASP A 242 -12.28 18.37 10.47
N TYR A 243 -11.90 18.79 9.27
CA TYR A 243 -12.00 17.98 8.05
C TYR A 243 -10.87 16.93 8.03
N LYS A 244 -11.20 15.68 8.32
CA LYS A 244 -10.25 14.58 8.52
C LYS A 244 -9.84 13.99 7.18
N LYS A 245 -8.60 14.20 6.74
CA LYS A 245 -8.08 13.69 5.47
C LYS A 245 -7.52 12.27 5.65
N ILE A 246 -8.28 11.27 5.26
CA ILE A 246 -8.00 9.84 5.44
C ILE A 246 -7.88 9.17 4.07
N THR A 247 -6.70 8.63 3.75
CA THR A 247 -6.41 7.83 2.52
C THR A 247 -6.98 8.39 1.21
N GLY A 248 -7.03 9.72 1.06
CA GLY A 248 -7.57 10.35 -0.15
C GLY A 248 -9.05 10.72 -0.08
N CYS A 249 -9.71 10.44 1.04
CA CYS A 249 -11.07 10.89 1.36
C CYS A 249 -11.05 12.00 2.41
N VAL A 250 -12.19 12.63 2.65
CA VAL A 250 -12.40 13.56 3.75
C VAL A 250 -13.59 13.09 4.56
N ILE A 251 -13.44 12.97 5.88
CA ILE A 251 -14.53 12.70 6.81
C ILE A 251 -14.87 14.01 7.55
N TYR A 252 -16.14 14.40 7.55
CA TYR A 252 -16.67 15.53 8.30
C TYR A 252 -18.11 15.25 8.69
N ASN A 253 -18.46 15.47 9.96
CA ASN A 253 -19.79 15.21 10.52
C ASN A 253 -20.33 13.81 10.17
N HIS A 254 -19.49 12.77 10.32
CA HIS A 254 -19.83 11.37 10.00
C HIS A 254 -20.21 11.12 8.53
N GLU A 255 -19.86 12.05 7.65
CA GLU A 255 -20.05 11.91 6.21
C GLU A 255 -18.72 11.79 5.48
N LEU A 256 -18.74 10.99 4.41
CA LEU A 256 -17.58 10.83 3.53
C LEU A 256 -17.66 11.82 2.37
N LEU A 257 -16.71 12.72 2.29
CA LEU A 257 -16.69 13.80 1.30
C LEU A 257 -15.55 13.62 0.29
N ILE A 258 -15.81 14.03 -0.94
CA ILE A 258 -14.78 14.12 -1.99
C ILE A 258 -13.83 15.27 -1.64
N PRO A 259 -12.49 15.07 -1.73
CA PRO A 259 -11.53 16.15 -1.51
C PRO A 259 -11.77 17.33 -2.48
N ASN A 260 -11.69 18.55 -1.96
CA ASN A 260 -11.88 19.77 -2.76
C ASN A 260 -10.96 19.84 -3.98
N LYS A 261 -9.74 19.32 -3.86
CA LYS A 261 -8.81 19.20 -4.99
C LYS A 261 -9.38 18.39 -6.15
N THR A 262 -10.12 17.31 -5.86
CA THR A 262 -10.77 16.47 -6.88
C THR A 262 -11.96 17.19 -7.48
N LYS A 263 -12.81 17.83 -6.65
CA LYS A 263 -13.92 18.67 -7.12
C LYS A 263 -13.43 19.79 -8.04
N TYR A 264 -12.36 20.48 -7.64
CA TYR A 264 -11.76 21.55 -8.44
C TYR A 264 -11.21 21.05 -9.78
N LYS A 265 -10.52 19.90 -9.79
CA LYS A 265 -10.03 19.30 -11.05
C LYS A 265 -11.17 18.96 -12.01
N ILE A 266 -12.24 18.34 -11.51
CA ILE A 266 -13.42 18.03 -12.31
C ILE A 266 -14.01 19.35 -12.88
N ALA A 267 -14.25 20.36 -12.02
CA ALA A 267 -14.80 21.63 -12.43
C ALA A 267 -13.93 22.38 -13.46
N LYS A 268 -12.59 22.34 -13.30
CA LYS A 268 -11.65 22.94 -14.25
C LYS A 268 -11.69 22.25 -15.61
N LEU A 269 -11.70 20.92 -15.62
CA LEU A 269 -11.78 20.16 -16.86
C LEU A 269 -13.11 20.35 -17.59
N LEU A 270 -14.21 20.52 -16.85
CA LEU A 270 -15.54 20.74 -17.45
C LEU A 270 -15.75 22.15 -18.07
N LYS A 271 -14.85 23.09 -17.82
CA LYS A 271 -14.90 24.45 -18.40
C LYS A 271 -14.25 24.56 -19.79
N GLN A 272 -13.63 23.51 -20.28
CA GLN A 272 -13.01 23.48 -21.61
C GLN A 272 -14.07 23.17 -22.67
N ASP A 273 -13.95 23.77 -23.85
CA ASP A 273 -14.89 23.55 -24.95
C ASP A 273 -14.52 22.34 -25.81
N ASN A 274 -13.22 22.07 -25.95
CA ASN A 274 -12.70 20.95 -26.70
C ASN A 274 -11.81 20.06 -25.84
N TYR A 275 -11.93 18.74 -26.00
CA TYR A 275 -11.16 17.76 -25.26
C TYR A 275 -10.41 16.79 -26.17
N THR A 276 -9.17 16.50 -25.81
CA THR A 276 -8.45 15.35 -26.35
C THR A 276 -8.98 14.04 -25.73
N THR A 277 -8.85 12.94 -26.42
CA THR A 277 -9.22 11.59 -25.91
C THR A 277 -8.60 11.31 -24.53
N LYS A 278 -7.37 11.78 -24.30
CA LYS A 278 -6.67 11.63 -23.02
C LYS A 278 -7.35 12.41 -21.89
N GLU A 279 -7.85 13.62 -22.18
CA GLU A 279 -8.56 14.45 -21.21
C GLU A 279 -9.94 13.88 -20.91
N ILE A 280 -10.66 13.39 -21.91
CA ILE A 280 -11.95 12.69 -21.72
C ILE A 280 -11.76 11.49 -20.77
N ASN A 281 -10.79 10.65 -21.04
CA ASN A 281 -10.49 9.49 -20.16
C ASN A 281 -10.09 9.92 -18.75
N SER A 282 -9.37 11.03 -18.60
CA SER A 282 -9.01 11.59 -17.29
C SER A 282 -10.24 12.12 -16.53
N ILE A 283 -11.15 12.80 -17.22
CA ILE A 283 -12.41 13.29 -16.64
C ILE A 283 -13.27 12.10 -16.20
N LEU A 284 -13.46 11.12 -17.06
CA LEU A 284 -14.24 9.92 -16.73
C LEU A 284 -13.66 9.16 -15.55
N GLY A 285 -12.34 9.03 -15.46
CA GLY A 285 -11.68 8.44 -14.30
C GLY A 285 -11.91 9.21 -13.01
N LEU A 286 -11.88 10.55 -13.05
CA LEU A 286 -12.19 11.38 -11.89
C LEU A 286 -13.66 11.31 -11.49
N ILE A 287 -14.58 11.28 -12.45
CA ILE A 287 -16.02 11.15 -12.20
C ILE A 287 -16.37 9.78 -11.65
N ASN A 288 -15.80 8.71 -12.20
CA ASN A 288 -15.96 7.35 -11.67
C ASN A 288 -15.51 7.25 -10.21
N ASN A 289 -14.42 7.93 -9.87
CA ASN A 289 -13.95 8.02 -8.50
C ASN A 289 -14.92 8.83 -7.62
N ALA A 290 -15.43 9.96 -8.12
CA ALA A 290 -16.36 10.83 -7.43
C ALA A 290 -17.74 10.19 -7.23
N HIS A 291 -18.17 9.33 -8.16
CA HIS A 291 -19.40 8.55 -8.11
C HIS A 291 -19.47 7.63 -6.89
N LEU A 292 -18.33 7.15 -6.36
CA LEU A 292 -18.27 6.32 -5.16
C LEU A 292 -18.71 7.10 -3.89
N PHE A 293 -18.73 8.43 -3.92
CA PHE A 293 -19.13 9.29 -2.82
C PHE A 293 -20.55 9.83 -2.96
N ASP A 294 -20.97 10.14 -4.19
CA ASP A 294 -22.29 10.69 -4.51
C ASP A 294 -22.74 10.16 -5.88
N ARG A 295 -23.45 9.03 -5.84
CA ARG A 295 -23.90 8.33 -7.05
C ARG A 295 -24.80 9.18 -7.92
N LYS A 296 -25.80 9.84 -7.34
CA LYS A 296 -26.83 10.59 -8.11
C LYS A 296 -26.19 11.73 -8.90
N LYS A 297 -25.45 12.59 -8.23
CA LYS A 297 -24.80 13.78 -8.84
C LYS A 297 -23.81 13.41 -9.95
N TYR A 298 -23.01 12.39 -9.75
CA TYR A 298 -21.94 12.03 -10.69
C TYR A 298 -22.37 11.07 -11.78
N ASN A 299 -23.50 10.35 -11.65
CA ASN A 299 -24.12 9.61 -12.75
C ASN A 299 -24.58 10.53 -13.86
N ASP A 300 -25.32 11.60 -13.54
CA ASP A 300 -25.80 12.57 -14.52
C ASP A 300 -24.65 13.24 -15.27
N LEU A 301 -23.58 13.54 -14.55
CA LEU A 301 -22.38 14.15 -15.14
C LEU A 301 -21.64 13.16 -16.07
N GLN A 302 -21.52 11.91 -15.66
CA GLN A 302 -20.93 10.86 -16.48
C GLN A 302 -21.71 10.61 -17.78
N TYR A 303 -23.02 10.55 -17.68
CA TYR A 303 -23.91 10.39 -18.82
C TYR A 303 -23.78 11.54 -19.83
N LYS A 304 -23.79 12.80 -19.34
CA LYS A 304 -23.62 13.99 -20.19
C LYS A 304 -22.29 13.97 -20.97
N ILE A 305 -21.19 13.57 -20.31
CA ILE A 305 -19.86 13.53 -20.98
C ILE A 305 -19.79 12.39 -21.98
N LYS A 306 -20.30 11.21 -21.65
CA LYS A 306 -20.31 10.09 -22.59
C LYS A 306 -21.11 10.40 -23.84
N ASN A 307 -22.30 10.98 -23.69
CA ASN A 307 -23.13 11.33 -24.83
C ASN A 307 -22.54 12.45 -25.69
N LYS A 308 -21.84 13.41 -25.07
CA LYS A 308 -21.26 14.54 -25.82
C LYS A 308 -19.97 14.19 -26.57
N TYR A 309 -19.17 13.19 -26.10
CA TYR A 309 -17.79 12.98 -26.59
C TYR A 309 -17.43 11.54 -26.96
N ILE A 310 -18.29 10.56 -26.70
CA ILE A 310 -18.00 9.14 -26.98
C ILE A 310 -19.05 8.54 -27.93
N ASN A 311 -20.30 8.98 -27.84
CA ASN A 311 -21.40 8.47 -28.67
C ASN A 311 -21.68 9.37 -29.90
N THR A 312 -20.82 10.34 -30.17
CA THR A 312 -20.72 11.09 -31.43
C THR A 312 -19.51 10.57 -32.21
#